data_d21edd0dab4b256a36542bd1ea93e726
#
_entry.id   d21edd0dab4b256a36542bd1ea93e726
#
_cell.length_a   1.000
_cell.length_b   1.000
_cell.length_c   1.000
_cell.angle_alpha   90.00
_cell.angle_beta   90.00
_cell.angle_gamma   90.00
#
_symmetry.space_group_name_H-M   'P 1'
#
loop_
_entity.id
_entity.type
_entity.pdbx_description
1 polymer ?
#
loop_
_entity_poly.entity_id
_entity_poly.type
_entity_poly.pdbx_seq_one_letter_code
_entity_poly.pdbx_strand_id
1 'polypeptide(L)'
;MKNTTTPADTSLPVVAVLGIGLMGQPMSRRLCEAGYRVRVWNRSPAKALAMQAHGATAFDTPAEAVAQADIVITMLQDGPAVENVLFAQGAASGLRPGSLVVDMSSIQPRQARDHAARLAALGVACLDAPVSGGTVGAEAGTLAIMAGGRAADFE
;
A
#
# COMPACT_ATOMS: atom_id res chain seq x y z
N MET A 1 22.64 20.96 -32.45
CA MET A 1 22.06 20.83 -31.11
C MET A 1 21.60 19.39 -30.94
N LYS A 2 22.30 18.62 -30.13
CA LYS A 2 21.90 17.23 -29.86
C LYS A 2 20.84 17.27 -28.73
N ASN A 3 19.59 16.93 -29.07
CA ASN A 3 18.55 16.66 -28.08
C ASN A 3 18.95 15.42 -27.29
N THR A 4 19.50 15.60 -26.11
CA THR A 4 19.63 14.55 -25.12
C THR A 4 18.26 14.38 -24.46
N THR A 5 17.43 13.52 -25.05
CA THR A 5 16.26 13.01 -24.37
C THR A 5 16.78 12.14 -23.22
N THR A 6 16.68 12.64 -22.00
CA THR A 6 16.93 11.84 -20.81
C THR A 6 15.96 10.66 -20.86
N PRO A 7 16.43 9.40 -20.76
CA PRO A 7 15.51 8.28 -20.68
C PRO A 7 14.58 8.49 -19.48
N ALA A 8 13.28 8.32 -19.69
CA ALA A 8 12.33 8.28 -18.57
C ALA A 8 12.84 7.23 -17.58
N ASP A 9 12.89 7.59 -16.31
CA ASP A 9 13.25 6.66 -15.23
C ASP A 9 12.21 5.54 -15.23
N THR A 10 12.59 4.37 -15.78
CA THR A 10 11.73 3.19 -15.91
C THR A 10 11.78 2.31 -14.67
N SER A 11 12.25 2.84 -13.52
CA SER A 11 12.24 2.10 -12.27
C SER A 11 10.80 1.85 -11.82
N LEU A 12 10.54 0.63 -11.29
CA LEU A 12 9.26 0.29 -10.70
C LEU A 12 8.99 1.19 -9.48
N PRO A 13 7.72 1.55 -9.23
CA PRO A 13 7.38 2.34 -8.05
C PRO A 13 7.78 1.62 -6.76
N VAL A 14 8.06 2.41 -5.73
CA VAL A 14 8.28 1.90 -4.38
C VAL A 14 6.93 1.65 -3.73
N VAL A 15 6.71 0.45 -3.21
CA VAL A 15 5.45 0.03 -2.60
C VAL A 15 5.63 -0.19 -1.11
N ALA A 16 4.81 0.46 -0.29
CA ALA A 16 4.69 0.14 1.12
C ALA A 16 3.46 -0.74 1.34
N VAL A 17 3.58 -1.75 2.20
CA VAL A 17 2.47 -2.59 2.63
C VAL A 17 2.31 -2.47 4.13
N LEU A 18 1.17 -1.97 4.55
CA LEU A 18 0.77 -1.82 5.94
C LEU A 18 -0.19 -2.95 6.30
N GLY A 19 0.27 -3.88 7.13
CA GLY A 19 -0.47 -5.08 7.50
C GLY A 19 0.10 -6.34 6.84
N ILE A 20 0.88 -7.10 7.63
CA ILE A 20 1.55 -8.34 7.20
C ILE A 20 0.89 -9.52 7.92
N GLY A 21 -0.39 -9.67 7.70
CA GLY A 21 -1.16 -10.82 8.16
C GLY A 21 -1.21 -11.93 7.13
N LEU A 22 -2.24 -12.78 7.21
CA LEU A 22 -2.43 -13.92 6.31
C LEU A 22 -2.50 -13.52 4.83
N MET A 23 -3.05 -12.34 4.52
CA MET A 23 -3.15 -11.81 3.17
C MET A 23 -1.94 -10.93 2.79
N GLY A 24 -1.55 -10.02 3.68
CA GLY A 24 -0.46 -9.07 3.40
C GLY A 24 0.90 -9.74 3.20
N GLN A 25 1.16 -10.83 3.89
CA GLN A 25 2.42 -11.58 3.77
C GLN A 25 2.62 -12.14 2.35
N PRO A 26 1.71 -12.96 1.80
CA PRO A 26 1.88 -13.48 0.44
C PRO A 26 1.80 -12.37 -0.63
N MET A 27 0.99 -11.34 -0.42
CA MET A 27 0.93 -10.19 -1.33
C MET A 27 2.28 -9.45 -1.38
N SER A 28 2.89 -9.18 -0.24
CA SER A 28 4.20 -8.54 -0.17
C SER A 28 5.29 -9.39 -0.79
N ARG A 29 5.27 -10.70 -0.55
CA ARG A 29 6.21 -11.63 -1.18
C ARG A 29 6.10 -11.58 -2.71
N ARG A 30 4.89 -11.61 -3.25
CA ARG A 30 4.65 -11.52 -4.70
C ARG A 30 5.21 -10.23 -5.30
N LEU A 31 5.06 -9.11 -4.61
CA LEU A 31 5.64 -7.84 -5.04
C LEU A 31 7.18 -7.87 -5.04
N CYS A 32 7.79 -8.46 -4.02
CA CYS A 32 9.24 -8.65 -3.98
C CYS A 32 9.72 -9.53 -5.14
N GLU A 33 9.05 -10.65 -5.41
CA GLU A 33 9.36 -11.57 -6.51
C GLU A 33 9.22 -10.90 -7.88
N ALA A 34 8.29 -9.95 -8.01
CA ALA A 34 8.10 -9.15 -9.23
C ALA A 34 9.12 -8.02 -9.40
N GLY A 35 10.04 -7.84 -8.47
CA GLY A 35 11.12 -6.86 -8.54
C GLY A 35 10.81 -5.49 -7.96
N TYR A 36 9.66 -5.31 -7.29
CA TYR A 36 9.36 -4.07 -6.59
C TYR A 36 10.23 -3.90 -5.34
N ARG A 37 10.59 -2.65 -5.05
CA ARG A 37 11.11 -2.29 -3.72
C ARG A 37 9.95 -2.20 -2.77
N VAL A 38 9.90 -3.11 -1.79
CA VAL A 38 8.79 -3.27 -0.85
C VAL A 38 9.22 -2.83 0.54
N ARG A 39 8.43 -1.96 1.14
CA ARG A 39 8.57 -1.44 2.49
C ARG A 39 7.39 -1.98 3.30
N VAL A 40 7.65 -2.56 4.45
CA VAL A 40 6.60 -3.22 5.22
C VAL A 40 6.54 -2.73 6.66
N TRP A 41 5.32 -2.66 7.17
CA TRP A 41 5.04 -2.44 8.57
C TRP A 41 3.91 -3.37 9.03
N ASN A 42 3.99 -3.85 10.25
CA ASN A 42 2.93 -4.61 10.90
C ASN A 42 2.88 -4.28 12.38
N ARG A 43 1.68 -4.33 12.97
CA ARG A 43 1.49 -4.11 14.40
C ARG A 43 2.37 -5.06 15.24
N SER A 44 2.48 -6.33 14.84
CA SER A 44 3.46 -7.28 15.39
C SER A 44 4.76 -7.17 14.61
N PRO A 45 5.84 -6.60 15.17
CA PRO A 45 7.07 -6.35 14.43
C PRO A 45 7.72 -7.60 13.84
N ALA A 46 7.59 -8.74 14.48
CA ALA A 46 8.17 -10.00 14.02
C ALA A 46 7.68 -10.40 12.62
N LYS A 47 6.41 -10.13 12.29
CA LYS A 47 5.84 -10.44 10.98
C LYS A 47 6.44 -9.55 9.88
N ALA A 48 6.66 -8.28 10.16
CA ALA A 48 7.34 -7.38 9.22
C ALA A 48 8.81 -7.77 9.03
N LEU A 49 9.51 -8.06 10.10
CA LEU A 49 10.91 -8.51 10.06
C LEU A 49 11.10 -9.79 9.26
N ALA A 50 10.16 -10.72 9.35
CA ALA A 50 10.21 -11.97 8.57
C ALA A 50 10.19 -11.72 7.06
N MET A 51 9.64 -10.61 6.60
CA MET A 51 9.62 -10.24 5.18
C MET A 51 10.99 -9.86 4.61
N GLN A 52 11.97 -9.58 5.47
CA GLN A 52 13.35 -9.32 5.03
C GLN A 52 13.95 -10.52 4.29
N ALA A 53 13.55 -11.73 4.64
CA ALA A 53 13.97 -12.94 3.93
C ALA A 53 13.51 -12.97 2.45
N HIS A 54 12.49 -12.19 2.11
CA HIS A 54 11.98 -12.04 0.74
C HIS A 54 12.49 -10.78 0.03
N GLY A 55 13.32 -9.96 0.69
CA GLY A 55 13.89 -8.75 0.14
C GLY A 55 13.15 -7.46 0.51
N ALA A 56 12.13 -7.50 1.34
CA ALA A 56 11.46 -6.30 1.85
C ALA A 56 12.27 -5.61 2.95
N THR A 57 12.02 -4.32 3.15
CA THR A 57 12.56 -3.55 4.27
C THR A 57 11.46 -3.33 5.30
N ALA A 58 11.70 -3.73 6.55
CA ALA A 58 10.76 -3.56 7.65
C ALA A 58 11.01 -2.24 8.40
N PHE A 59 9.93 -1.63 8.88
CA PHE A 59 9.96 -0.37 9.62
C PHE A 59 9.21 -0.51 10.95
N ASP A 60 9.60 0.30 11.92
CA ASP A 60 9.02 0.26 13.26
C ASP A 60 7.69 1.01 13.36
N THR A 61 7.48 1.99 12.49
CA THR A 61 6.24 2.79 12.46
C THR A 61 5.63 2.80 11.05
N PRO A 62 4.32 2.94 10.94
CA PRO A 62 3.69 3.07 9.63
C PRO A 62 4.12 4.35 8.90
N ALA A 63 4.36 5.44 9.61
CA ALA A 63 4.85 6.69 9.02
C ALA A 63 6.22 6.52 8.33
N GLU A 64 7.14 5.79 8.95
CA GLU A 64 8.44 5.48 8.34
C GLU A 64 8.30 4.59 7.10
N ALA A 65 7.42 3.60 7.17
CA ALA A 65 7.21 2.70 6.04
C ALA A 65 6.72 3.44 4.79
N VAL A 66 5.85 4.42 4.93
CA VAL A 66 5.24 5.14 3.80
C VAL A 66 6.08 6.34 3.32
N ALA A 67 7.06 6.80 4.07
CA ALA A 67 7.76 8.07 3.84
C ALA A 67 8.39 8.20 2.43
N GLN A 68 8.80 7.10 1.83
CA GLN A 68 9.42 7.06 0.50
C GLN A 68 8.66 6.17 -0.48
N ALA A 69 7.40 5.86 -0.19
CA ALA A 69 6.58 5.04 -1.06
C ALA A 69 5.83 5.89 -2.08
N ASP A 70 5.72 5.38 -3.29
CA ASP A 70 4.88 5.92 -4.34
C ASP A 70 3.45 5.39 -4.23
N ILE A 71 3.34 4.11 -3.84
CA ILE A 71 2.08 3.41 -3.63
C ILE A 71 2.09 2.80 -2.22
N VAL A 72 1.01 2.97 -1.50
CA VAL A 72 0.82 2.39 -0.17
C VAL A 72 -0.40 1.47 -0.20
N ILE A 73 -0.19 0.20 0.11
CA ILE A 73 -1.24 -0.79 0.26
C ILE A 73 -1.56 -0.94 1.75
N THR A 74 -2.82 -0.81 2.10
CA THR A 74 -3.32 -1.20 3.41
C THR A 74 -4.06 -2.52 3.28
N MET A 75 -3.67 -3.51 4.09
CA MET A 75 -4.31 -4.82 4.16
C MET A 75 -4.52 -5.17 5.63
N LEU A 76 -5.52 -4.57 6.22
CA LEU A 76 -5.82 -4.59 7.65
C LEU A 76 -7.16 -5.26 7.91
N GLN A 77 -7.47 -5.50 9.17
CA GLN A 77 -8.60 -6.31 9.59
C GLN A 77 -9.96 -5.70 9.24
N ASP A 78 -10.11 -4.38 9.43
CA ASP A 78 -11.38 -3.66 9.30
C ASP A 78 -11.18 -2.14 9.15
N GLY A 79 -12.27 -1.41 9.01
CA GLY A 79 -12.25 0.05 8.88
C GLY A 79 -11.63 0.77 10.07
N PRO A 80 -11.95 0.43 11.32
CA PRO A 80 -11.29 1.01 12.50
C PRO A 80 -9.78 0.79 12.51
N ALA A 81 -9.29 -0.38 12.08
CA ALA A 81 -7.86 -0.64 11.97
C ALA A 81 -7.19 0.23 10.90
N VAL A 82 -7.83 0.41 9.75
CA VAL A 82 -7.35 1.30 8.68
C VAL A 82 -7.29 2.74 9.19
N GLU A 83 -8.33 3.23 9.82
CA GLU A 83 -8.35 4.58 10.38
C GLU A 83 -7.26 4.79 11.43
N ASN A 84 -7.08 3.82 12.30
CA ASN A 84 -6.04 3.87 13.33
C ASN A 84 -4.65 3.98 12.71
N VAL A 85 -4.31 3.13 11.75
CA VAL A 85 -2.98 3.11 11.12
C VAL A 85 -2.75 4.36 10.27
N LEU A 86 -3.70 4.76 9.45
CA LEU A 86 -3.54 5.92 8.56
C LEU A 86 -3.50 7.23 9.34
N PHE A 87 -4.37 7.42 10.31
CA PHE A 87 -4.55 8.72 10.94
C PHE A 87 -4.04 8.78 12.38
N ALA A 88 -4.47 7.89 13.26
CA ALA A 88 -4.05 7.93 14.66
C ALA A 88 -2.55 7.61 14.85
N GLN A 89 -2.00 6.67 14.10
CA GLN A 89 -0.57 6.32 14.15
C GLN A 89 0.30 7.12 13.17
N GLY A 90 -0.27 8.06 12.46
CA GLY A 90 0.48 9.05 11.69
C GLY A 90 0.97 8.62 10.32
N ALA A 91 0.50 7.50 9.74
CA ALA A 91 0.89 7.11 8.38
C ALA A 91 0.56 8.21 7.37
N ALA A 92 -0.63 8.82 7.47
CA ALA A 92 -1.06 9.87 6.55
C ALA A 92 -0.11 11.08 6.55
N SER A 93 0.43 11.47 7.69
CA SER A 93 1.38 12.58 7.78
C SER A 93 2.76 12.24 7.22
N GLY A 94 3.09 10.97 7.07
CA GLY A 94 4.32 10.51 6.41
C GLY A 94 4.21 10.38 4.90
N LEU A 95 3.01 10.41 4.33
CA LEU A 95 2.78 10.29 2.91
C LEU A 95 3.27 11.52 2.14
N ARG A 96 3.89 11.29 0.99
CA ARG A 96 4.25 12.38 0.07
C ARG A 96 3.04 12.81 -0.75
N PRO A 97 2.84 14.11 -0.99
CA PRO A 97 1.88 14.56 -1.98
C PRO A 97 2.15 13.89 -3.34
N GLY A 98 1.10 13.46 -4.02
CA GLY A 98 1.20 12.73 -5.28
C GLY A 98 1.34 11.21 -5.14
N SER A 99 1.46 10.67 -3.93
CA SER A 99 1.40 9.22 -3.69
C SER A 99 -0.04 8.70 -3.77
N LEU A 100 -0.17 7.38 -3.89
CA LEU A 100 -1.45 6.68 -3.97
C LEU A 100 -1.59 5.70 -2.82
N VAL A 101 -2.68 5.77 -2.08
CA VAL A 101 -3.10 4.74 -1.13
C VAL A 101 -4.10 3.81 -1.81
N VAL A 102 -3.84 2.51 -1.76
CA VAL A 102 -4.73 1.45 -2.23
C VAL A 102 -5.16 0.65 -1.01
N ASP A 103 -6.38 0.90 -0.55
CA ASP A 103 -6.93 0.16 0.59
C ASP A 103 -7.57 -1.14 0.10
N MET A 104 -6.89 -2.24 0.37
CA MET A 104 -7.35 -3.58 0.01
C MET A 104 -8.06 -4.28 1.18
N SER A 105 -8.24 -3.61 2.28
CA SER A 105 -9.02 -4.08 3.42
C SER A 105 -10.51 -4.09 3.09
N SER A 106 -11.26 -4.96 3.77
CA SER A 106 -12.72 -4.98 3.67
C SER A 106 -13.31 -3.95 4.65
N ILE A 107 -13.70 -2.80 4.13
CA ILE A 107 -14.28 -1.70 4.91
C ILE A 107 -15.63 -1.26 4.34
N GLN A 108 -16.38 -0.51 5.13
CA GLN A 108 -17.67 0.03 4.67
C GLN A 108 -17.46 1.15 3.65
N PRO A 109 -18.33 1.30 2.64
CA PRO A 109 -18.22 2.37 1.64
C PRO A 109 -18.12 3.77 2.23
N ARG A 110 -18.82 4.02 3.33
CA ARG A 110 -18.76 5.30 4.05
C ARG A 110 -17.36 5.59 4.60
N GLN A 111 -16.70 4.59 5.17
CA GLN A 111 -15.35 4.71 5.68
C GLN A 111 -14.35 4.95 4.53
N ALA A 112 -14.51 4.21 3.43
CA ALA A 112 -13.67 4.40 2.24
C ALA A 112 -13.76 5.84 1.70
N ARG A 113 -14.96 6.38 1.61
CA ARG A 113 -15.18 7.77 1.16
C ARG A 113 -14.59 8.80 2.11
N ASP A 114 -14.74 8.60 3.42
CA ASP A 114 -14.15 9.49 4.45
C ASP A 114 -12.63 9.48 4.38
N HIS A 115 -12.02 8.31 4.33
CA HIS A 115 -10.57 8.17 4.22
C HIS A 115 -10.03 8.82 2.93
N ALA A 116 -10.71 8.61 1.79
CA ALA A 116 -10.33 9.22 0.53
C ALA A 116 -10.38 10.75 0.57
N ALA A 117 -11.41 11.32 1.19
CA ALA A 117 -11.55 12.78 1.33
C ALA A 117 -10.43 13.37 2.22
N ARG A 118 -10.12 12.71 3.32
CA ARG A 118 -9.04 13.13 4.25
C ARG A 118 -7.67 13.05 3.59
N LEU A 119 -7.40 12.01 2.82
CA LEU A 119 -6.14 11.85 2.07
C LEU A 119 -6.04 12.86 0.93
N ALA A 120 -7.14 13.13 0.22
CA ALA A 120 -7.16 14.13 -0.85
C ALA A 120 -6.79 15.54 -0.34
N ALA A 121 -7.17 15.88 0.89
CA ALA A 121 -6.76 17.13 1.53
C ALA A 121 -5.24 17.23 1.74
N LEU A 122 -4.52 16.11 1.73
CA LEU A 122 -3.06 16.03 1.82
C LEU A 122 -2.38 15.88 0.44
N GLY A 123 -3.15 15.95 -0.64
CA GLY A 123 -2.65 15.73 -2.00
C GLY A 123 -2.35 14.27 -2.33
N VAL A 124 -2.99 13.34 -1.62
CA VAL A 124 -2.81 11.89 -1.77
C VAL A 124 -4.06 11.28 -2.39
N ALA A 125 -3.90 10.53 -3.48
CA ALA A 125 -4.98 9.77 -4.10
C ALA A 125 -5.30 8.51 -3.28
N CYS A 126 -6.54 8.03 -3.37
CA CYS A 126 -6.97 6.83 -2.65
C CYS A 126 -7.92 6.00 -3.50
N LEU A 127 -7.62 4.71 -3.60
CA LEU A 127 -8.52 3.71 -4.19
C LEU A 127 -9.01 2.76 -3.09
N ASP A 128 -10.30 2.47 -3.09
CA ASP A 128 -10.89 1.36 -2.34
C ASP A 128 -10.85 0.13 -3.23
N ALA A 129 -10.09 -0.87 -2.83
CA ALA A 129 -9.78 -2.01 -3.70
C ALA A 129 -9.85 -3.35 -2.94
N PRO A 130 -11.01 -3.69 -2.36
CA PRO A 130 -11.15 -4.97 -1.69
C PRO A 130 -10.88 -6.13 -2.65
N VAL A 131 -10.40 -7.23 -2.09
CA VAL A 131 -9.95 -8.40 -2.83
C VAL A 131 -10.79 -9.63 -2.52
N SER A 132 -10.83 -10.55 -3.46
CA SER A 132 -11.47 -11.86 -3.33
C SER A 132 -10.54 -12.95 -3.85
N GLY A 133 -10.47 -14.09 -3.17
CA GLY A 133 -9.64 -15.24 -3.54
C GLY A 133 -8.88 -15.86 -2.38
N GLY A 134 -8.97 -15.28 -1.19
CA GLY A 134 -8.35 -15.79 0.04
C GLY A 134 -6.82 -15.89 -0.04
N THR A 135 -6.23 -16.61 0.90
CA THR A 135 -4.78 -16.82 0.96
C THR A 135 -4.24 -17.58 -0.26
N VAL A 136 -5.01 -18.50 -0.79
CA VAL A 136 -4.66 -19.26 -2.02
C VAL A 136 -4.49 -18.30 -3.20
N GLY A 137 -5.43 -17.38 -3.38
CA GLY A 137 -5.36 -16.36 -4.43
C GLY A 137 -4.21 -15.38 -4.22
N ALA A 138 -3.95 -14.98 -2.98
CA ALA A 138 -2.84 -14.10 -2.64
C ALA A 138 -1.48 -14.77 -2.94
N GLU A 139 -1.30 -16.02 -2.56
CA GLU A 139 -0.09 -16.79 -2.83
C GLU A 139 0.14 -17.03 -4.32
N ALA A 140 -0.92 -17.33 -5.06
CA ALA A 140 -0.86 -17.58 -6.51
C ALA A 140 -0.78 -16.30 -7.35
N GLY A 141 -1.06 -15.13 -6.78
CA GLY A 141 -1.16 -13.87 -7.52
C GLY A 141 -2.40 -13.80 -8.41
N THR A 142 -3.50 -14.43 -7.99
CA THR A 142 -4.75 -14.55 -8.76
C THR A 142 -5.95 -13.89 -8.07
N LEU A 143 -5.71 -13.00 -7.12
CA LEU A 143 -6.79 -12.27 -6.46
C LEU A 143 -7.62 -11.46 -7.47
N ALA A 144 -8.93 -11.51 -7.32
CA ALA A 144 -9.81 -10.54 -7.96
C ALA A 144 -9.79 -9.25 -7.13
N ILE A 145 -9.55 -8.14 -7.78
CA ILE A 145 -9.45 -6.81 -7.15
C ILE A 145 -10.60 -5.95 -7.67
N MET A 146 -11.44 -5.46 -6.75
CA MET A 146 -12.61 -4.64 -7.07
C MET A 146 -12.32 -3.19 -6.72
N ALA A 147 -11.63 -2.50 -7.60
CA ALA A 147 -11.15 -1.14 -7.33
C ALA A 147 -12.20 -0.08 -7.64
N GLY A 148 -12.40 0.84 -6.70
CA GLY A 148 -13.25 2.01 -6.82
C GLY A 148 -12.50 3.29 -6.42
N GLY A 149 -12.79 4.39 -7.13
CA GLY A 149 -12.18 5.70 -6.90
C GLY A 149 -12.42 6.64 -8.07
N ARG A 150 -11.69 7.75 -8.11
CA ARG A 150 -11.76 8.69 -9.24
C ARG A 150 -11.02 8.09 -10.45
N ALA A 151 -11.54 8.33 -11.65
CA ALA A 151 -10.93 7.82 -12.90
C ALA A 151 -9.45 8.21 -13.03
N ALA A 152 -9.10 9.44 -12.68
CA ALA A 152 -7.72 9.96 -12.73
C ALA A 152 -6.75 9.21 -11.79
N ASP A 153 -7.25 8.54 -10.75
CA ASP A 153 -6.40 7.82 -9.79
C ASP A 153 -6.03 6.40 -10.28
N PHE A 154 -6.61 5.96 -11.40
CA PHE A 154 -6.28 4.69 -12.06
C PHE A 154 -5.19 4.80 -13.14
N GLU A 155 -4.83 5.99 -13.54
CA GLU A 155 -3.83 6.28 -14.59
C GLU A 155 -2.44 6.52 -13.97
#